data_d62e177d3e228d9d95c00b566f8bc193
#
_entry.id   d62e177d3e228d9d95c00b566f8bc193
#
_cell.length_a   1.000
_cell.length_b   1.000
_cell.length_c   1.000
_cell.angle_alpha   90.00
_cell.angle_beta   90.00
_cell.angle_gamma   90.00
#
_symmetry.space_group_name_H-M   'P 1'
#
loop_
_entity.id
_entity.type
_entity.pdbx_description
1 polymer ?
#
loop_
_entity_poly.entity_id
_entity_poly.type
_entity_poly.pdbx_seq_one_letter_code
_entity_poly.pdbx_strand_id
1 'polypeptide(L)'
;MLRTVRTENGWVKGIEAADPRITAFKGIPFAAPPVGENRWRAPQPCEDWDGVRECYRFAPISMQSVPGIGDNVYIREWHVDPEIAMDEDCLYLNVWTGAKEVTEKQPVLVWFFGGGLQCGYPAEMEFDGERIARRGVVVVTVNYRVNVFGFLAHPQLTEEQPDAPTNFGSLDQQAALRWVQRNIAFFGGDPGNVTIAGQSAGGGSVMSQMACMDNEGLFHRAVVMSAMIRSPYQVGGIGVPEELWHAEENGQHFLSFLGCSTIEQARKLDAATIRDKYEEYTKIFPAMFTVLDHKFCVGDPMVLFMEGKHVNVPVMSGNTSDEFPSYIEASSKEDLKKKAEEIFGKNAETFLRFPEAMREDSDGKYAKVNGIECTIKCLFSDKKSAGKKKPYYYYRFDADIPGWDNAGTFHSVDLWFFFETLAKCWRPFVGRHYDLSRMMCNYWVNFIKTGDPNGNDADGKPMPYWYPYEKEKPCEMIFMSDGPVVNCGWVTPFKEFLQEQIKKTLSIGKI
;
A
#
# COMPACT_ATOMS: atom_id res chain seq x y z
N MET A 1 22.20 -8.51 -21.27
CA MET A 1 20.88 -8.38 -20.61
C MET A 1 20.25 -9.73 -20.49
N LEU A 2 19.76 -10.09 -19.32
CA LEU A 2 19.02 -11.33 -19.08
C LEU A 2 17.65 -11.23 -19.77
N ARG A 3 17.43 -11.94 -20.87
CA ARG A 3 16.17 -11.98 -21.63
C ARG A 3 15.41 -13.30 -21.42
N THR A 4 16.13 -14.35 -21.11
CA THR A 4 15.56 -15.66 -20.81
C THR A 4 16.21 -16.17 -19.55
N VAL A 5 15.41 -16.52 -18.55
CA VAL A 5 15.88 -17.00 -17.25
C VAL A 5 15.08 -18.23 -16.85
N ARG A 6 15.64 -19.06 -15.97
CA ARG A 6 14.95 -20.21 -15.42
C ARG A 6 14.45 -19.86 -14.04
N THR A 7 13.16 -20.00 -13.81
CA THR A 7 12.56 -20.00 -12.47
C THR A 7 12.50 -21.42 -11.91
N GLU A 8 12.07 -21.56 -10.67
CA GLU A 8 11.85 -22.90 -10.08
C GLU A 8 10.87 -23.75 -10.91
N ASN A 9 9.86 -23.14 -11.54
CA ASN A 9 8.80 -23.85 -12.28
C ASN A 9 9.06 -23.99 -13.78
N GLY A 10 10.01 -23.28 -14.37
CA GLY A 10 10.32 -23.38 -15.80
C GLY A 10 11.02 -22.15 -16.36
N TRP A 11 11.24 -22.15 -17.68
CA TRP A 11 11.89 -21.04 -18.37
C TRP A 11 10.89 -19.92 -18.68
N VAL A 12 11.33 -18.67 -18.48
CA VAL A 12 10.57 -17.47 -18.86
C VAL A 12 11.41 -16.57 -19.75
N LYS A 13 10.76 -15.92 -20.72
CA LYS A 13 11.37 -14.97 -21.64
C LYS A 13 10.69 -13.63 -21.54
N GLY A 14 11.46 -12.58 -21.24
CA GLY A 14 11.02 -11.20 -21.18
C GLY A 14 11.20 -10.45 -22.49
N ILE A 15 10.64 -9.26 -22.57
CA ILE A 15 10.74 -8.33 -23.70
C ILE A 15 11.57 -7.10 -23.30
N GLU A 16 12.12 -6.41 -24.28
CA GLU A 16 12.76 -5.11 -24.07
C GLU A 16 11.73 -4.09 -23.57
N ALA A 17 12.09 -3.34 -22.52
CA ALA A 17 11.35 -2.15 -22.14
C ALA A 17 11.60 -1.01 -23.16
N ALA A 18 11.07 0.20 -22.94
CA ALA A 18 11.36 1.34 -23.79
C ALA A 18 12.88 1.65 -23.84
N ASP A 19 13.58 1.43 -22.73
CA ASP A 19 15.04 1.36 -22.72
C ASP A 19 15.49 -0.07 -22.98
N PRO A 20 16.17 -0.37 -24.11
CA PRO A 20 16.59 -1.74 -24.46
C PRO A 20 17.62 -2.36 -23.50
N ARG A 21 18.14 -1.58 -22.55
CA ARG A 21 19.01 -2.08 -21.46
C ARG A 21 18.21 -2.72 -20.32
N ILE A 22 16.88 -2.58 -20.33
CA ILE A 22 15.98 -3.15 -19.33
C ILE A 22 15.17 -4.27 -19.98
N THR A 23 15.03 -5.38 -19.28
CA THR A 23 14.11 -6.46 -19.62
C THR A 23 12.90 -6.37 -18.72
N ALA A 24 11.71 -6.41 -19.30
CA ALA A 24 10.45 -6.57 -18.61
C ALA A 24 9.92 -8.00 -18.83
N PHE A 25 9.74 -8.73 -17.75
CA PHE A 25 9.02 -10.01 -17.73
C PHE A 25 7.64 -9.75 -17.15
N LYS A 26 6.59 -9.88 -17.93
CA LYS A 26 5.22 -9.60 -17.55
C LYS A 26 4.40 -10.87 -17.50
N GLY A 27 3.65 -11.07 -16.40
CA GLY A 27 2.78 -12.24 -16.26
C GLY A 27 3.53 -13.54 -15.94
N ILE A 28 4.44 -13.53 -14.97
CA ILE A 28 5.04 -14.74 -14.42
C ILE A 28 4.11 -15.29 -13.33
N PRO A 29 3.60 -16.54 -13.42
CA PRO A 29 2.78 -17.11 -12.37
C PRO A 29 3.63 -17.40 -11.14
N PHE A 30 3.13 -17.06 -9.94
CA PHE A 30 3.78 -17.35 -8.67
C PHE A 30 3.00 -18.34 -7.79
N ALA A 31 1.76 -18.63 -8.17
CA ALA A 31 0.88 -19.59 -7.53
C ALA A 31 -0.07 -20.22 -8.57
N ALA A 32 -0.71 -21.31 -8.21
CA ALA A 32 -1.75 -21.92 -9.04
C ALA A 32 -2.97 -20.98 -9.20
N PRO A 33 -3.71 -21.05 -10.31
CA PRO A 33 -4.93 -20.25 -10.51
C PRO A 33 -5.91 -20.44 -9.35
N PRO A 34 -6.41 -19.35 -8.73
CA PRO A 34 -7.38 -19.43 -7.64
C PRO A 34 -8.82 -19.58 -8.16
N VAL A 35 -9.05 -20.57 -9.01
CA VAL A 35 -10.31 -20.84 -9.71
C VAL A 35 -10.96 -22.12 -9.20
N GLY A 36 -12.27 -22.26 -9.36
CA GLY A 36 -13.00 -23.46 -8.99
C GLY A 36 -12.81 -23.83 -7.51
N GLU A 37 -12.25 -25.01 -7.22
CA GLU A 37 -11.98 -25.44 -5.85
C GLU A 37 -10.93 -24.59 -5.12
N ASN A 38 -10.06 -23.86 -5.85
CA ASN A 38 -9.08 -22.96 -5.27
C ASN A 38 -9.64 -21.55 -4.98
N ARG A 39 -10.87 -21.24 -5.45
CA ARG A 39 -11.54 -20.00 -5.07
C ARG A 39 -11.71 -19.96 -3.55
N TRP A 40 -11.31 -18.84 -2.92
CA TRP A 40 -11.30 -18.68 -1.46
C TRP A 40 -10.46 -19.72 -0.72
N ARG A 41 -9.32 -20.06 -1.29
CA ARG A 41 -8.26 -20.82 -0.61
C ARG A 41 -6.97 -20.01 -0.56
N ALA A 42 -6.11 -20.34 0.40
CA ALA A 42 -4.73 -19.89 0.39
C ALA A 42 -4.07 -20.21 -0.96
N PRO A 43 -3.13 -19.38 -1.45
CA PRO A 43 -2.47 -19.63 -2.71
C PRO A 43 -1.79 -21.00 -2.72
N GLN A 44 -2.06 -21.80 -3.75
CA GLN A 44 -1.52 -23.14 -3.94
C GLN A 44 -0.23 -23.09 -4.77
N PRO A 45 0.65 -24.09 -4.67
CA PRO A 45 1.88 -24.14 -5.47
C PRO A 45 1.61 -24.04 -6.97
N CYS A 46 2.43 -23.26 -7.66
CA CYS A 46 2.39 -23.16 -9.11
C CYS A 46 2.85 -24.48 -9.75
N GLU A 47 2.21 -24.89 -10.84
CA GLU A 47 2.62 -26.04 -11.61
C GLU A 47 3.89 -25.74 -12.42
N ASP A 48 4.72 -26.76 -12.64
CA ASP A 48 5.85 -26.69 -13.53
C ASP A 48 5.38 -26.68 -15.00
N TRP A 49 6.12 -26.02 -15.87
CA TRP A 49 5.84 -26.00 -17.29
C TRP A 49 7.07 -26.38 -18.12
N ASP A 50 6.80 -27.02 -19.25
CA ASP A 50 7.78 -27.34 -20.26
C ASP A 50 8.00 -26.16 -21.23
N GLY A 51 9.20 -26.10 -21.82
CA GLY A 51 9.54 -25.07 -22.81
C GLY A 51 9.80 -23.70 -22.19
N VAL A 52 9.60 -22.66 -22.98
CA VAL A 52 9.85 -21.26 -22.60
C VAL A 52 8.54 -20.49 -22.63
N ARG A 53 8.12 -19.99 -21.47
CA ARG A 53 6.94 -19.11 -21.35
C ARG A 53 7.30 -17.69 -21.78
N GLU A 54 6.56 -17.16 -22.73
CA GLU A 54 6.72 -15.78 -23.20
C GLU A 54 6.00 -14.81 -22.24
N CYS A 55 6.77 -14.11 -21.42
CA CYS A 55 6.28 -13.13 -20.43
C CYS A 55 6.32 -11.71 -21.02
N TYR A 56 5.54 -11.48 -22.08
CA TYR A 56 5.53 -10.23 -22.84
C TYR A 56 4.36 -9.31 -22.49
N ARG A 57 3.31 -9.83 -21.86
CA ARG A 57 2.07 -9.11 -21.56
C ARG A 57 1.72 -9.27 -20.09
N PHE A 58 1.13 -8.24 -19.53
CA PHE A 58 0.49 -8.35 -18.21
C PHE A 58 -0.56 -9.46 -18.24
N ALA A 59 -0.64 -10.21 -17.15
CA ALA A 59 -1.70 -11.17 -16.93
C ALA A 59 -3.03 -10.46 -16.60
N PRO A 60 -4.17 -11.16 -16.63
CA PRO A 60 -5.43 -10.59 -16.21
C PRO A 60 -5.37 -10.01 -14.79
N ILE A 61 -6.10 -8.93 -14.57
CA ILE A 61 -6.26 -8.34 -13.24
C ILE A 61 -7.24 -9.18 -12.41
N SER A 62 -7.15 -9.10 -11.08
CA SER A 62 -8.12 -9.74 -10.19
C SER A 62 -9.54 -9.24 -10.46
N MET A 63 -10.54 -10.10 -10.27
CA MET A 63 -11.95 -9.74 -10.41
C MET A 63 -12.29 -8.53 -9.52
N GLN A 64 -12.76 -7.46 -10.14
CA GLN A 64 -13.08 -6.17 -9.50
C GLN A 64 -14.04 -5.36 -10.37
N SER A 65 -14.49 -4.19 -9.88
CA SER A 65 -15.25 -3.25 -10.70
C SER A 65 -14.50 -2.90 -11.98
N VAL A 66 -15.23 -2.76 -13.08
CA VAL A 66 -14.62 -2.46 -14.39
C VAL A 66 -13.93 -1.09 -14.34
N PRO A 67 -12.62 -1.02 -14.59
CA PRO A 67 -11.90 0.25 -14.64
C PRO A 67 -12.44 1.19 -15.72
N GLY A 68 -12.14 2.49 -15.64
CA GLY A 68 -12.51 3.47 -16.66
C GLY A 68 -13.97 3.90 -16.64
N ILE A 69 -14.79 3.39 -15.72
CA ILE A 69 -16.20 3.76 -15.58
C ILE A 69 -16.39 4.68 -14.38
N GLY A 70 -16.88 5.90 -14.62
CA GLY A 70 -17.11 6.91 -13.60
C GLY A 70 -16.35 8.21 -13.88
N ASP A 71 -16.43 9.17 -12.94
CA ASP A 71 -15.82 10.49 -13.07
C ASP A 71 -15.18 10.94 -11.75
N ASN A 72 -14.15 10.24 -11.31
CA ASN A 72 -13.32 10.68 -10.19
C ASN A 72 -11.85 10.82 -10.62
N VAL A 73 -11.03 11.44 -9.77
CA VAL A 73 -9.63 11.70 -10.09
C VAL A 73 -8.86 10.40 -10.40
N TYR A 74 -9.12 9.33 -9.68
CA TYR A 74 -8.41 8.04 -9.83
C TYR A 74 -8.71 7.36 -11.16
N ILE A 75 -9.97 7.43 -11.63
CA ILE A 75 -10.37 6.89 -12.93
C ILE A 75 -9.68 7.67 -14.07
N ARG A 76 -9.52 8.99 -13.92
CA ARG A 76 -8.82 9.81 -14.91
C ARG A 76 -7.30 9.66 -14.87
N GLU A 77 -6.73 9.27 -13.72
CA GLU A 77 -5.28 9.14 -13.56
C GLU A 77 -4.73 7.81 -14.07
N TRP A 78 -5.29 6.70 -13.61
CA TRP A 78 -4.69 5.38 -13.82
C TRP A 78 -5.67 4.23 -14.06
N HIS A 79 -6.88 4.27 -13.55
CA HIS A 79 -7.91 3.26 -13.83
C HIS A 79 -8.62 3.56 -15.16
N VAL A 80 -7.85 3.75 -16.24
CA VAL A 80 -8.36 4.35 -17.49
C VAL A 80 -8.80 3.33 -18.54
N ASP A 81 -8.47 2.06 -18.41
CA ASP A 81 -8.69 1.02 -19.43
C ASP A 81 -9.87 0.10 -19.06
N PRO A 82 -11.07 0.30 -19.66
CA PRO A 82 -12.21 -0.55 -19.41
C PRO A 82 -12.13 -1.92 -20.10
N GLU A 83 -11.19 -2.10 -21.02
CA GLU A 83 -11.00 -3.34 -21.78
C GLU A 83 -9.86 -4.21 -21.21
N ILE A 84 -9.26 -3.81 -20.06
CA ILE A 84 -8.20 -4.60 -19.44
C ILE A 84 -8.70 -6.01 -19.10
N ALA A 85 -7.92 -7.01 -19.47
CA ALA A 85 -8.28 -8.40 -19.21
C ALA A 85 -8.42 -8.66 -17.71
N MET A 86 -9.54 -9.23 -17.28
CA MET A 86 -9.91 -9.52 -15.89
C MET A 86 -10.28 -10.98 -15.76
N ASP A 87 -9.72 -11.68 -14.79
CA ASP A 87 -9.97 -13.10 -14.52
C ASP A 87 -9.66 -13.43 -13.05
N GLU A 88 -10.20 -14.53 -12.55
CA GLU A 88 -9.77 -15.12 -11.28
C GLU A 88 -8.35 -15.69 -11.39
N ASP A 89 -7.93 -16.19 -12.55
CA ASP A 89 -6.55 -16.59 -12.82
C ASP A 89 -5.66 -15.36 -12.91
N CYS A 90 -5.35 -14.77 -11.75
CA CYS A 90 -4.68 -13.48 -11.62
C CYS A 90 -3.39 -13.53 -10.79
N LEU A 91 -2.96 -14.69 -10.26
CA LEU A 91 -1.80 -14.77 -9.37
C LEU A 91 -0.48 -14.77 -10.14
N TYR A 92 -0.18 -13.60 -10.70
CA TYR A 92 1.00 -13.33 -11.51
C TYR A 92 1.75 -12.12 -10.96
N LEU A 93 3.06 -12.08 -11.24
CA LEU A 93 3.90 -10.92 -10.96
C LEU A 93 4.68 -10.51 -12.20
N ASN A 94 5.25 -9.32 -12.16
CA ASN A 94 6.06 -8.77 -13.23
C ASN A 94 7.43 -8.39 -12.68
N VAL A 95 8.49 -8.54 -13.51
CA VAL A 95 9.87 -8.23 -13.11
C VAL A 95 10.52 -7.34 -14.15
N TRP A 96 11.09 -6.21 -13.71
CA TRP A 96 11.98 -5.37 -14.52
C TRP A 96 13.41 -5.51 -14.00
N THR A 97 14.34 -5.81 -14.89
CA THR A 97 15.75 -5.92 -14.53
C THR A 97 16.67 -5.32 -15.59
N GLY A 98 17.70 -4.62 -15.15
CA GLY A 98 18.82 -4.17 -15.95
C GLY A 98 20.05 -5.10 -15.87
N ALA A 99 19.95 -6.21 -15.13
CA ALA A 99 21.06 -7.12 -14.93
C ALA A 99 21.49 -7.79 -16.24
N LYS A 100 22.80 -7.95 -16.40
CA LYS A 100 23.41 -8.67 -17.54
C LYS A 100 23.65 -10.13 -17.17
N GLU A 101 23.91 -10.39 -15.91
CA GLU A 101 24.24 -11.70 -15.34
C GLU A 101 23.50 -11.93 -14.02
N VAL A 102 23.22 -13.19 -13.72
CA VAL A 102 22.53 -13.61 -12.47
C VAL A 102 23.34 -13.30 -11.20
N THR A 103 24.64 -13.07 -11.34
CA THR A 103 25.58 -12.84 -10.24
C THR A 103 25.64 -11.39 -9.75
N GLU A 104 24.91 -10.45 -10.38
CA GLU A 104 25.02 -9.02 -10.08
C GLU A 104 24.45 -8.63 -8.72
N LYS A 105 23.52 -9.41 -8.15
CA LYS A 105 22.93 -9.19 -6.82
C LYS A 105 22.39 -7.77 -6.64
N GLN A 106 21.60 -7.30 -7.59
CA GLN A 106 20.94 -6.01 -7.51
C GLN A 106 19.91 -5.99 -6.40
N PRO A 107 19.73 -4.88 -5.64
CA PRO A 107 18.63 -4.72 -4.69
C PRO A 107 17.28 -4.92 -5.35
N VAL A 108 16.30 -5.37 -4.59
CA VAL A 108 14.97 -5.73 -5.09
C VAL A 108 13.92 -4.81 -4.46
N LEU A 109 13.02 -4.28 -5.28
CA LEU A 109 11.79 -3.63 -4.87
C LEU A 109 10.61 -4.55 -5.15
N VAL A 110 9.78 -4.85 -4.15
CA VAL A 110 8.49 -5.54 -4.33
C VAL A 110 7.38 -4.55 -4.05
N TRP A 111 6.52 -4.33 -5.04
CA TRP A 111 5.45 -3.35 -5.00
C TRP A 111 4.07 -4.00 -4.83
N PHE A 112 3.30 -3.49 -3.85
CA PHE A 112 1.89 -3.79 -3.65
C PHE A 112 1.05 -2.55 -3.99
N PHE A 113 0.13 -2.67 -4.94
CA PHE A 113 -0.74 -1.58 -5.38
C PHE A 113 -1.80 -1.23 -4.33
N GLY A 114 -2.36 -0.03 -4.42
CA GLY A 114 -3.46 0.46 -3.59
C GLY A 114 -4.84 0.11 -4.14
N GLY A 115 -5.85 0.93 -3.81
CA GLY A 115 -7.22 0.74 -4.26
C GLY A 115 -8.17 0.19 -3.20
N GLY A 116 -7.90 0.46 -1.92
CA GLY A 116 -8.77 0.11 -0.79
C GLY A 116 -8.95 -1.39 -0.56
N LEU A 117 -8.07 -2.24 -1.06
CA LEU A 117 -8.25 -3.70 -1.14
C LEU A 117 -9.47 -4.13 -1.97
N GLN A 118 -10.13 -3.21 -2.67
CA GLN A 118 -11.33 -3.48 -3.47
C GLN A 118 -11.03 -3.51 -4.97
N CYS A 119 -10.01 -2.78 -5.43
CA CYS A 119 -9.59 -2.65 -6.81
C CYS A 119 -8.09 -2.37 -6.90
N GLY A 120 -7.59 -2.14 -8.12
CA GLY A 120 -6.19 -1.87 -8.43
C GLY A 120 -5.48 -3.05 -9.09
N TYR A 121 -4.36 -2.78 -9.75
CA TYR A 121 -3.63 -3.81 -10.48
C TYR A 121 -2.19 -3.37 -10.83
N PRO A 122 -1.25 -4.30 -11.03
CA PRO A 122 0.16 -3.98 -11.25
C PRO A 122 0.47 -3.46 -12.66
N ALA A 123 -0.51 -3.41 -13.56
CA ALA A 123 -0.37 -2.89 -14.92
C ALA A 123 -0.74 -1.41 -15.03
N GLU A 124 -1.13 -0.76 -13.94
CA GLU A 124 -1.35 0.69 -13.93
C GLU A 124 -0.09 1.43 -14.37
N MET A 125 -0.27 2.52 -15.14
CA MET A 125 0.81 3.16 -15.89
C MET A 125 1.91 3.75 -15.01
N GLU A 126 1.56 4.20 -13.82
CA GLU A 126 2.50 4.78 -12.85
C GLU A 126 3.47 3.74 -12.27
N PHE A 127 3.10 2.45 -12.25
CA PHE A 127 3.93 1.39 -11.66
C PHE A 127 4.96 0.79 -12.62
N ASP A 128 5.23 1.42 -13.75
CA ASP A 128 6.28 0.94 -14.65
C ASP A 128 7.66 0.99 -13.98
N GLY A 129 8.24 -0.17 -13.77
CA GLY A 129 9.52 -0.33 -13.06
C GLY A 129 10.76 0.07 -13.84
N GLU A 130 10.65 0.46 -15.12
CA GLU A 130 11.82 0.71 -15.99
C GLU A 130 12.78 1.75 -15.41
N ARG A 131 12.26 2.89 -14.94
CA ARG A 131 13.09 4.01 -14.45
C ARG A 131 13.89 3.63 -13.18
N ILE A 132 13.26 2.85 -12.30
CA ILE A 132 13.91 2.32 -11.10
C ILE A 132 14.93 1.25 -11.50
N ALA A 133 14.59 0.35 -12.43
CA ALA A 133 15.48 -0.69 -12.92
C ALA A 133 16.73 -0.12 -13.61
N ARG A 134 16.63 1.01 -14.32
CA ARG A 134 17.78 1.74 -14.89
C ARG A 134 18.80 2.18 -13.86
N ARG A 135 18.38 2.30 -12.58
CA ARG A 135 19.25 2.66 -11.46
C ARG A 135 19.85 1.45 -10.74
N GLY A 136 19.73 0.25 -11.33
CA GLY A 136 20.30 -0.98 -10.79
C GLY A 136 19.49 -1.56 -9.62
N VAL A 137 18.18 -1.57 -9.74
CA VAL A 137 17.23 -2.21 -8.81
C VAL A 137 16.38 -3.18 -9.64
N VAL A 138 16.19 -4.40 -9.18
CA VAL A 138 15.19 -5.30 -9.76
C VAL A 138 13.82 -4.93 -9.18
N VAL A 139 12.86 -4.61 -10.04
CA VAL A 139 11.50 -4.21 -9.61
C VAL A 139 10.54 -5.38 -9.84
N VAL A 140 9.78 -5.71 -8.83
CA VAL A 140 8.71 -6.73 -8.87
C VAL A 140 7.39 -6.06 -8.53
N THR A 141 6.39 -6.14 -9.42
CA THR A 141 5.01 -5.73 -9.11
C THR A 141 4.12 -6.96 -9.00
N VAL A 142 3.33 -7.04 -7.95
CA VAL A 142 2.57 -8.23 -7.57
C VAL A 142 1.09 -8.00 -7.81
N ASN A 143 0.45 -8.91 -8.55
CA ASN A 143 -1.00 -9.01 -8.59
C ASN A 143 -1.48 -9.91 -7.44
N TYR A 144 -2.55 -9.50 -6.76
CA TYR A 144 -3.14 -10.24 -5.64
C TYR A 144 -4.66 -10.10 -5.68
N ARG A 145 -5.37 -11.06 -5.09
CA ARG A 145 -6.83 -11.02 -5.01
C ARG A 145 -7.31 -9.87 -4.15
N VAL A 146 -8.32 -9.16 -4.62
CA VAL A 146 -8.96 -8.03 -3.94
C VAL A 146 -10.41 -8.35 -3.61
N ASN A 147 -11.07 -7.47 -2.87
CA ASN A 147 -12.50 -7.50 -2.51
C ASN A 147 -12.95 -8.88 -1.95
N VAL A 148 -14.15 -9.33 -2.29
CA VAL A 148 -14.70 -10.63 -1.85
C VAL A 148 -13.82 -11.81 -2.28
N PHE A 149 -13.09 -11.72 -3.39
CA PHE A 149 -12.22 -12.80 -3.86
C PHE A 149 -10.97 -12.94 -2.99
N GLY A 150 -10.52 -11.83 -2.38
CA GLY A 150 -9.34 -11.80 -1.52
C GLY A 150 -9.63 -11.82 -0.02
N PHE A 151 -10.83 -11.45 0.43
CA PHE A 151 -11.11 -11.17 1.84
C PHE A 151 -12.42 -11.74 2.38
N LEU A 152 -13.07 -12.65 1.65
CA LEU A 152 -14.23 -13.37 2.19
C LEU A 152 -13.83 -14.18 3.44
N ALA A 153 -14.57 -14.03 4.52
CA ALA A 153 -14.59 -14.95 5.67
C ALA A 153 -15.94 -15.66 5.72
N HIS A 154 -15.94 -16.92 6.09
CA HIS A 154 -17.17 -17.71 6.24
C HIS A 154 -16.89 -18.92 7.14
N PRO A 155 -17.81 -19.37 8.04
CA PRO A 155 -17.58 -20.49 8.92
C PRO A 155 -17.15 -21.79 8.22
N GLN A 156 -17.70 -22.08 7.04
CA GLN A 156 -17.29 -23.24 6.24
C GLN A 156 -15.86 -23.14 5.70
N LEU A 157 -15.36 -21.91 5.42
CA LEU A 157 -13.95 -21.72 5.05
C LEU A 157 -13.02 -21.92 6.25
N THR A 158 -13.45 -21.46 7.42
CA THR A 158 -12.72 -21.70 8.69
C THR A 158 -12.64 -23.17 9.02
N GLU A 159 -13.74 -23.93 8.79
CA GLU A 159 -13.75 -25.39 8.98
C GLU A 159 -12.87 -26.10 7.93
N GLU A 160 -12.91 -25.68 6.67
CA GLU A 160 -12.15 -26.29 5.57
C GLU A 160 -10.65 -26.04 5.69
N GLN A 161 -10.24 -24.82 6.11
CA GLN A 161 -8.84 -24.40 6.18
C GLN A 161 -8.55 -23.54 7.43
N PRO A 162 -8.51 -24.16 8.62
CA PRO A 162 -8.40 -23.44 9.90
C PRO A 162 -7.10 -22.64 10.06
N ASP A 163 -6.06 -22.97 9.29
CA ASP A 163 -4.78 -22.23 9.29
C ASP A 163 -4.74 -21.07 8.30
N ALA A 164 -5.75 -20.92 7.43
CA ALA A 164 -5.90 -19.82 6.46
C ALA A 164 -7.38 -19.57 6.17
N PRO A 165 -8.18 -19.15 7.17
CA PRO A 165 -9.64 -19.07 7.03
C PRO A 165 -10.11 -17.92 6.13
N THR A 166 -9.27 -16.94 5.90
CA THR A 166 -9.54 -15.72 5.12
C THR A 166 -8.24 -15.00 4.74
N ASN A 167 -8.28 -13.69 4.43
CA ASN A 167 -7.13 -12.85 4.07
C ASN A 167 -6.34 -13.39 2.87
N PHE A 168 -7.00 -14.03 1.91
CA PHE A 168 -6.36 -14.68 0.77
C PHE A 168 -5.52 -13.72 -0.06
N GLY A 169 -5.96 -12.46 -0.23
CA GLY A 169 -5.18 -11.44 -0.92
C GLY A 169 -3.86 -11.10 -0.21
N SER A 170 -3.86 -11.07 1.12
CA SER A 170 -2.64 -10.88 1.91
C SER A 170 -1.74 -12.11 1.88
N LEU A 171 -2.31 -13.30 1.83
CA LEU A 171 -1.58 -14.55 1.64
C LEU A 171 -0.98 -14.66 0.23
N ASP A 172 -1.64 -14.11 -0.80
CA ASP A 172 -1.08 -13.99 -2.16
C ASP A 172 0.18 -13.13 -2.16
N GLN A 173 0.15 -11.99 -1.46
CA GLN A 173 1.31 -11.12 -1.29
C GLN A 173 2.45 -11.84 -0.56
N GLN A 174 2.15 -12.59 0.50
CA GLN A 174 3.12 -13.41 1.22
C GLN A 174 3.73 -14.50 0.30
N ALA A 175 2.89 -15.18 -0.50
CA ALA A 175 3.36 -16.17 -1.48
C ALA A 175 4.29 -15.56 -2.52
N ALA A 176 3.99 -14.35 -3.01
CA ALA A 176 4.85 -13.61 -3.91
C ALA A 176 6.21 -13.24 -3.26
N LEU A 177 6.23 -12.85 -1.97
CA LEU A 177 7.47 -12.61 -1.24
C LEU A 177 8.31 -13.89 -1.12
N ARG A 178 7.68 -15.03 -0.83
CA ARG A 178 8.36 -16.32 -0.81
C ARG A 178 8.88 -16.72 -2.18
N TRP A 179 8.12 -16.42 -3.26
CA TRP A 179 8.57 -16.61 -4.63
C TRP A 179 9.82 -15.76 -4.94
N VAL A 180 9.83 -14.48 -4.52
CA VAL A 180 10.99 -13.59 -4.66
C VAL A 180 12.22 -14.20 -4.00
N GLN A 181 12.11 -14.73 -2.78
CA GLN A 181 13.23 -15.37 -2.09
C GLN A 181 13.81 -16.55 -2.86
N ARG A 182 12.98 -17.36 -3.54
CA ARG A 182 13.43 -18.54 -4.29
C ARG A 182 13.92 -18.22 -5.69
N ASN A 183 13.40 -17.15 -6.34
CA ASN A 183 13.56 -16.96 -7.79
C ASN A 183 14.31 -15.69 -8.19
N ILE A 184 14.35 -14.63 -7.37
CA ILE A 184 14.79 -13.32 -7.85
C ILE A 184 16.28 -13.27 -8.23
N ALA A 185 17.08 -14.18 -7.67
CA ALA A 185 18.49 -14.34 -8.04
C ALA A 185 18.67 -14.69 -9.53
N PHE A 186 17.75 -15.43 -10.14
CA PHE A 186 17.80 -15.74 -11.57
C PHE A 186 17.60 -14.51 -12.45
N PHE A 187 17.01 -13.45 -11.91
CA PHE A 187 16.83 -12.14 -12.57
C PHE A 187 17.96 -11.15 -12.24
N GLY A 188 19.02 -11.60 -11.56
CA GLY A 188 20.14 -10.79 -11.11
C GLY A 188 19.84 -9.99 -9.82
N GLY A 189 18.75 -10.27 -9.13
CA GLY A 189 18.38 -9.66 -7.84
C GLY A 189 19.03 -10.34 -6.65
N ASP A 190 19.11 -9.63 -5.53
CA ASP A 190 19.60 -10.15 -4.25
C ASP A 190 18.43 -10.45 -3.30
N PRO A 191 18.12 -11.75 -3.02
CA PRO A 191 17.09 -12.09 -2.04
C PRO A 191 17.42 -11.62 -0.62
N GLY A 192 18.69 -11.33 -0.31
CA GLY A 192 19.15 -10.73 0.94
C GLY A 192 19.00 -9.20 0.99
N ASN A 193 18.48 -8.57 -0.06
CA ASN A 193 18.34 -7.11 -0.15
C ASN A 193 17.00 -6.70 -0.77
N VAL A 194 15.90 -7.07 -0.12
CA VAL A 194 14.52 -6.86 -0.58
C VAL A 194 13.87 -5.72 0.20
N THR A 195 13.27 -4.78 -0.51
CA THR A 195 12.41 -3.73 0.05
C THR A 195 10.97 -3.97 -0.40
N ILE A 196 10.03 -4.03 0.53
CA ILE A 196 8.59 -4.02 0.21
C ILE A 196 8.08 -2.59 0.22
N ALA A 197 7.23 -2.25 -0.73
CA ALA A 197 6.66 -0.92 -0.83
C ALA A 197 5.21 -0.98 -1.29
N GLY A 198 4.42 0.00 -0.87
CA GLY A 198 3.03 0.15 -1.29
C GLY A 198 2.43 1.47 -0.86
N GLN A 199 1.36 1.87 -1.54
CA GLN A 199 0.66 3.12 -1.30
C GLN A 199 -0.81 2.84 -0.96
N SER A 200 -1.42 3.66 -0.09
CA SER A 200 -2.82 3.48 0.34
C SER A 200 -3.04 2.09 0.92
N ALA A 201 -4.02 1.34 0.42
CA ALA A 201 -4.22 -0.06 0.83
C ALA A 201 -3.00 -0.96 0.57
N GLY A 202 -2.18 -0.67 -0.47
CA GLY A 202 -0.90 -1.34 -0.67
C GLY A 202 0.12 -1.02 0.42
N GLY A 203 0.14 0.20 0.94
CA GLY A 203 0.91 0.57 2.13
C GLY A 203 0.35 -0.11 3.39
N GLY A 204 -0.97 -0.25 3.50
CA GLY A 204 -1.63 -1.08 4.52
C GLY A 204 -1.21 -2.55 4.43
N SER A 205 -1.09 -3.08 3.19
CA SER A 205 -0.54 -4.40 2.93
C SER A 205 0.90 -4.53 3.42
N VAL A 206 1.76 -3.53 3.15
CA VAL A 206 3.13 -3.51 3.71
C VAL A 206 3.11 -3.59 5.23
N MET A 207 2.25 -2.82 5.90
CA MET A 207 2.08 -2.87 7.36
C MET A 207 1.62 -4.27 7.84
N SER A 208 0.68 -4.89 7.13
CA SER A 208 0.20 -6.25 7.44
C SER A 208 1.30 -7.29 7.26
N GLN A 209 2.10 -7.20 6.18
CA GLN A 209 3.26 -8.09 5.97
C GLN A 209 4.34 -7.88 7.04
N MET A 210 4.56 -6.64 7.50
CA MET A 210 5.47 -6.35 8.61
C MET A 210 4.96 -6.92 9.94
N ALA A 211 3.65 -6.89 10.18
CA ALA A 211 3.03 -7.39 11.41
C ALA A 211 3.01 -8.93 11.49
N CYS A 212 3.10 -9.61 10.36
CA CYS A 212 3.20 -11.07 10.29
C CYS A 212 4.66 -11.53 10.51
N MET A 213 4.97 -12.04 11.69
CA MET A 213 6.34 -12.44 12.06
C MET A 213 6.87 -13.63 11.24
N ASP A 214 6.02 -14.42 10.60
CA ASP A 214 6.42 -15.49 9.67
C ASP A 214 7.10 -14.94 8.39
N ASN A 215 7.05 -13.64 8.21
CA ASN A 215 7.72 -12.94 7.11
C ASN A 215 9.13 -12.43 7.48
N GLU A 216 9.62 -12.70 8.69
CA GLU A 216 10.98 -12.32 9.05
C GLU A 216 12.00 -12.94 8.10
N GLY A 217 12.87 -12.11 7.53
CA GLY A 217 13.86 -12.52 6.52
C GLY A 217 13.37 -12.49 5.07
N LEU A 218 12.07 -12.32 4.80
CA LEU A 218 11.56 -12.19 3.43
C LEU A 218 11.82 -10.81 2.84
N PHE A 219 11.98 -9.79 3.69
CA PHE A 219 12.32 -8.42 3.29
C PHE A 219 13.20 -7.74 4.36
N HIS A 220 13.88 -6.68 3.96
CA HIS A 220 14.93 -6.03 4.72
C HIS A 220 14.67 -4.52 4.92
N ARG A 221 13.67 -3.96 4.22
CA ARG A 221 13.21 -2.56 4.33
C ARG A 221 11.74 -2.47 3.94
N ALA A 222 11.09 -1.40 4.39
CA ALA A 222 9.70 -1.13 4.06
C ALA A 222 9.48 0.34 3.67
N VAL A 223 8.64 0.57 2.66
CA VAL A 223 8.13 1.90 2.27
C VAL A 223 6.62 1.88 2.38
N VAL A 224 6.07 2.70 3.27
CA VAL A 224 4.64 2.78 3.57
C VAL A 224 4.12 4.16 3.19
N MET A 225 3.46 4.26 2.03
CA MET A 225 3.01 5.53 1.49
C MET A 225 1.53 5.74 1.79
N SER A 226 1.18 6.85 2.46
CA SER A 226 -0.22 7.29 2.70
C SER A 226 -1.15 6.20 3.23
N ALA A 227 -0.69 5.38 4.19
CA ALA A 227 -1.42 4.19 4.65
C ALA A 227 -1.61 4.08 6.17
N MET A 228 -0.86 4.82 6.96
CA MET A 228 -1.03 4.81 8.41
C MET A 228 -2.17 5.76 8.80
N ILE A 229 -3.41 5.28 8.65
CA ILE A 229 -4.61 6.12 8.77
C ILE A 229 -5.30 5.84 10.11
N ARG A 230 -5.27 6.84 11.01
CA ARG A 230 -6.12 6.91 12.20
C ARG A 230 -6.63 8.32 12.39
N SER A 231 -7.89 8.43 12.77
CA SER A 231 -8.45 9.72 13.17
C SER A 231 -8.14 9.99 14.65
N PRO A 232 -7.70 11.20 15.01
CA PRO A 232 -7.60 11.57 16.42
C PRO A 232 -8.99 11.79 17.07
N TYR A 233 -10.07 11.77 16.29
CA TYR A 233 -11.43 12.08 16.69
C TYR A 233 -12.36 10.87 16.81
N GLN A 234 -11.91 9.70 16.35
CA GLN A 234 -12.72 8.48 16.34
C GLN A 234 -11.89 7.27 16.79
N VAL A 235 -12.51 6.35 17.48
CA VAL A 235 -11.96 5.02 17.76
C VAL A 235 -12.26 4.11 16.56
N GLY A 236 -11.29 3.31 16.14
CA GLY A 236 -11.44 2.47 14.95
C GLY A 236 -11.14 3.21 13.65
N GLY A 237 -11.74 2.79 12.56
CA GLY A 237 -11.62 3.41 11.24
C GLY A 237 -10.91 2.53 10.21
N ILE A 238 -10.56 3.12 9.08
CA ILE A 238 -9.95 2.43 7.93
C ILE A 238 -8.67 1.71 8.35
N GLY A 239 -8.54 0.44 7.95
CA GLY A 239 -7.36 -0.40 8.21
C GLY A 239 -7.30 -1.01 9.61
N VAL A 240 -8.38 -0.94 10.41
CA VAL A 240 -8.55 -1.77 11.60
C VAL A 240 -9.08 -3.13 11.14
N PRO A 241 -8.40 -4.25 11.45
CA PRO A 241 -8.91 -5.57 11.13
C PRO A 241 -10.24 -5.85 11.83
N GLU A 242 -11.15 -6.47 11.11
CA GLU A 242 -12.45 -6.90 11.65
C GLU A 242 -12.31 -8.22 12.39
N GLU A 243 -13.05 -8.42 13.48
CA GLU A 243 -13.09 -9.70 14.18
C GLU A 243 -13.61 -10.83 13.29
N LEU A 244 -12.97 -12.02 13.34
CA LEU A 244 -13.29 -13.13 12.45
C LEU A 244 -14.77 -13.51 12.50
N TRP A 245 -15.37 -13.62 13.69
CA TRP A 245 -16.78 -14.00 13.82
C TRP A 245 -17.74 -13.02 13.14
N HIS A 246 -17.42 -11.72 13.18
CA HIS A 246 -18.23 -10.67 12.55
C HIS A 246 -18.03 -10.67 11.03
N ALA A 247 -16.80 -10.86 10.55
CA ALA A 247 -16.52 -11.03 9.12
C ALA A 247 -17.18 -12.29 8.56
N GLU A 248 -17.25 -13.38 9.33
CA GLU A 248 -17.97 -14.60 8.96
C GLU A 248 -19.48 -14.36 8.84
N GLU A 249 -20.08 -13.58 9.74
CA GLU A 249 -21.49 -13.19 9.66
C GLU A 249 -21.77 -12.38 8.39
N ASN A 250 -20.90 -11.41 8.06
CA ASN A 250 -20.96 -10.65 6.81
C ASN A 250 -20.84 -11.58 5.58
N GLY A 251 -19.96 -12.58 5.63
CA GLY A 251 -19.79 -13.58 4.57
C GLY A 251 -21.03 -14.48 4.40
N GLN A 252 -21.69 -14.89 5.47
CA GLN A 252 -22.96 -15.62 5.43
C GLN A 252 -24.08 -14.78 4.79
N HIS A 253 -24.15 -13.50 5.12
CA HIS A 253 -25.07 -12.56 4.48
C HIS A 253 -24.80 -12.45 2.97
N PHE A 254 -23.53 -12.37 2.57
CA PHE A 254 -23.17 -12.31 1.15
C PHE A 254 -23.52 -13.61 0.41
N LEU A 255 -23.26 -14.78 0.98
CA LEU A 255 -23.68 -16.05 0.37
C LEU A 255 -25.19 -16.10 0.18
N SER A 256 -25.95 -15.68 1.19
CA SER A 256 -27.41 -15.58 1.09
C SER A 256 -27.85 -14.61 -0.03
N PHE A 257 -27.15 -13.50 -0.18
CA PHE A 257 -27.38 -12.52 -1.26
C PHE A 257 -27.09 -13.10 -2.65
N LEU A 258 -26.10 -14.01 -2.77
CA LEU A 258 -25.85 -14.80 -3.97
C LEU A 258 -26.90 -15.88 -4.24
N GLY A 259 -27.84 -16.15 -3.30
CA GLY A 259 -28.76 -17.27 -3.36
C GLY A 259 -28.10 -18.62 -3.07
N CYS A 260 -26.94 -18.63 -2.41
CA CYS A 260 -26.18 -19.81 -2.04
C CYS A 260 -26.32 -20.11 -0.55
N SER A 261 -26.32 -21.39 -0.18
CA SER A 261 -26.31 -21.86 1.21
C SER A 261 -24.97 -22.43 1.63
N THR A 262 -24.07 -22.70 0.67
CA THR A 262 -22.74 -23.27 0.93
C THR A 262 -21.67 -22.64 0.05
N ILE A 263 -20.43 -22.70 0.54
CA ILE A 263 -19.24 -22.28 -0.23
C ILE A 263 -19.11 -23.10 -1.52
N GLU A 264 -19.43 -24.41 -1.48
CA GLU A 264 -19.41 -25.27 -2.66
C GLU A 264 -20.38 -24.78 -3.76
N GLN A 265 -21.59 -24.33 -3.38
CA GLN A 265 -22.54 -23.74 -4.34
C GLN A 265 -21.99 -22.44 -4.91
N ALA A 266 -21.44 -21.57 -4.08
CA ALA A 266 -20.88 -20.29 -4.51
C ALA A 266 -19.64 -20.47 -5.41
N ARG A 267 -18.81 -21.50 -5.19
CA ARG A 267 -17.68 -21.86 -6.07
C ARG A 267 -18.10 -22.25 -7.48
N LYS A 268 -19.36 -22.69 -7.68
CA LYS A 268 -19.90 -23.04 -9.01
C LYS A 268 -20.43 -21.85 -9.80
N LEU A 269 -20.58 -20.70 -9.17
CA LEU A 269 -21.01 -19.48 -9.85
C LEU A 269 -19.88 -18.93 -10.71
N ASP A 270 -20.26 -18.30 -11.82
CA ASP A 270 -19.34 -17.53 -12.63
C ASP A 270 -18.75 -16.34 -11.86
N ALA A 271 -17.48 -16.07 -12.06
CA ALA A 271 -16.76 -15.01 -11.34
C ALA A 271 -17.33 -13.61 -11.60
N ALA A 272 -17.77 -13.34 -12.84
CA ALA A 272 -18.41 -12.07 -13.18
C ALA A 272 -19.72 -11.88 -12.41
N THR A 273 -20.51 -12.97 -12.25
CA THR A 273 -21.73 -12.95 -11.44
C THR A 273 -21.43 -12.60 -9.98
N ILE A 274 -20.39 -13.20 -9.39
CA ILE A 274 -19.97 -12.90 -7.99
C ILE A 274 -19.53 -11.45 -7.88
N ARG A 275 -18.72 -10.96 -8.83
CA ARG A 275 -18.25 -9.55 -8.89
C ARG A 275 -19.43 -8.58 -8.92
N ASP A 276 -20.37 -8.77 -9.87
CA ASP A 276 -21.49 -7.86 -10.08
C ASP A 276 -22.41 -7.86 -8.86
N LYS A 277 -22.65 -9.04 -8.26
CA LYS A 277 -23.42 -9.17 -7.02
C LYS A 277 -22.72 -8.55 -5.82
N TYR A 278 -21.39 -8.59 -5.76
CA TYR A 278 -20.64 -7.92 -4.71
C TYR A 278 -20.72 -6.39 -4.83
N GLU A 279 -20.71 -5.85 -6.05
CA GLU A 279 -20.93 -4.42 -6.29
C GLU A 279 -22.33 -3.96 -5.84
N GLU A 280 -23.36 -4.79 -6.06
CA GLU A 280 -24.71 -4.53 -5.55
C GLU A 280 -24.75 -4.61 -4.01
N TYR A 281 -24.08 -5.62 -3.45
CA TYR A 281 -24.01 -5.89 -2.02
C TYR A 281 -23.39 -4.73 -1.25
N THR A 282 -22.26 -4.20 -1.70
CA THR A 282 -21.51 -3.13 -1.01
C THR A 282 -22.23 -1.77 -1.02
N LYS A 283 -23.30 -1.60 -1.77
CA LYS A 283 -24.19 -0.44 -1.68
C LYS A 283 -25.09 -0.46 -0.44
N ILE A 284 -25.25 -1.63 0.19
CA ILE A 284 -26.18 -1.86 1.30
C ILE A 284 -25.45 -2.34 2.55
N PHE A 285 -24.42 -3.15 2.38
CA PHE A 285 -23.66 -3.83 3.42
C PHE A 285 -22.17 -3.42 3.39
N PRO A 286 -21.42 -3.63 4.50
CA PRO A 286 -19.99 -3.34 4.51
C PRO A 286 -19.21 -4.14 3.48
N ALA A 287 -18.23 -3.49 2.85
CA ALA A 287 -17.23 -4.18 2.03
C ALA A 287 -16.30 -5.04 2.90
N MET A 288 -15.70 -6.06 2.29
CA MET A 288 -14.80 -7.00 2.96
C MET A 288 -13.36 -6.51 2.92
N PHE A 289 -12.69 -6.54 4.06
CA PHE A 289 -11.33 -6.06 4.26
C PHE A 289 -10.51 -7.08 5.06
N THR A 290 -9.32 -6.68 5.54
CA THR A 290 -8.48 -7.49 6.41
C THR A 290 -9.23 -7.92 7.68
N VAL A 291 -9.14 -9.19 8.00
CA VAL A 291 -9.81 -9.84 9.14
C VAL A 291 -8.77 -10.27 10.17
N LEU A 292 -9.08 -10.10 11.44
CA LEU A 292 -8.31 -10.61 12.56
C LEU A 292 -8.54 -12.12 12.68
N ASP A 293 -7.80 -12.89 11.89
CA ASP A 293 -7.93 -14.35 11.79
C ASP A 293 -7.00 -15.11 12.76
N HIS A 294 -6.17 -14.38 13.50
CA HIS A 294 -5.17 -14.93 14.44
C HIS A 294 -4.17 -15.91 13.81
N LYS A 295 -4.06 -15.90 12.48
CA LYS A 295 -3.12 -16.70 11.68
C LYS A 295 -2.17 -15.79 10.91
N PHE A 296 -2.65 -15.18 9.84
CA PHE A 296 -1.91 -14.14 9.13
C PHE A 296 -2.00 -12.79 9.85
N CYS A 297 -3.20 -12.35 10.17
CA CYS A 297 -3.46 -11.12 10.92
C CYS A 297 -3.67 -11.43 12.40
N VAL A 298 -2.65 -11.16 13.21
CA VAL A 298 -2.61 -11.48 14.66
C VAL A 298 -2.95 -10.27 15.55
N GLY A 299 -3.27 -9.15 14.96
CA GLY A 299 -3.61 -7.90 15.64
C GLY A 299 -3.66 -6.72 14.68
N ASP A 300 -4.09 -5.56 15.16
CA ASP A 300 -4.02 -4.32 14.39
C ASP A 300 -2.55 -3.99 14.04
N PRO A 301 -2.17 -3.91 12.75
CA PRO A 301 -0.78 -3.69 12.33
C PRO A 301 -0.16 -2.42 12.90
N MET A 302 -0.95 -1.34 13.11
CA MET A 302 -0.43 -0.10 13.71
C MET A 302 -0.20 -0.25 15.21
N VAL A 303 -1.05 -1.00 15.91
CA VAL A 303 -0.85 -1.34 17.33
C VAL A 303 0.41 -2.19 17.48
N LEU A 304 0.55 -3.21 16.64
CA LEU A 304 1.73 -4.10 16.64
C LEU A 304 3.01 -3.32 16.31
N PHE A 305 2.95 -2.39 15.36
CA PHE A 305 4.07 -1.49 15.04
C PHE A 305 4.44 -0.62 16.25
N MET A 306 3.47 0.04 16.88
CA MET A 306 3.67 0.85 18.08
C MET A 306 4.26 0.05 19.25
N GLU A 307 3.92 -1.23 19.36
CA GLU A 307 4.44 -2.15 20.39
C GLU A 307 5.80 -2.75 20.06
N GLY A 308 6.32 -2.52 18.85
CA GLY A 308 7.55 -3.15 18.36
C GLY A 308 7.40 -4.65 18.06
N LYS A 309 6.17 -5.13 17.87
CA LYS A 309 5.82 -6.52 17.54
C LYS A 309 5.63 -6.67 16.02
N HIS A 310 6.66 -6.32 15.27
CA HIS A 310 6.68 -6.38 13.81
C HIS A 310 8.10 -6.71 13.33
N VAL A 311 8.24 -7.12 12.10
CA VAL A 311 9.55 -7.33 11.46
C VAL A 311 10.33 -6.02 11.48
N ASN A 312 11.44 -5.99 12.21
CA ASN A 312 12.18 -4.77 12.54
C ASN A 312 13.17 -4.39 11.43
N VAL A 313 12.75 -3.54 10.53
CA VAL A 313 13.52 -3.05 9.37
C VAL A 313 13.50 -1.52 9.31
N PRO A 314 14.43 -0.88 8.56
CA PRO A 314 14.29 0.54 8.21
C PRO A 314 12.97 0.81 7.51
N VAL A 315 12.31 1.93 7.85
CA VAL A 315 11.01 2.31 7.28
C VAL A 315 11.10 3.73 6.71
N MET A 316 10.62 3.89 5.47
CA MET A 316 10.29 5.18 4.90
C MET A 316 8.77 5.30 4.84
N SER A 317 8.21 6.41 5.30
CA SER A 317 6.78 6.67 5.22
C SER A 317 6.50 8.15 4.98
N GLY A 318 5.37 8.44 4.39
CA GLY A 318 4.94 9.80 4.14
C GLY A 318 3.54 9.86 3.57
N ASN A 319 3.15 11.06 3.18
CA ASN A 319 1.82 11.37 2.69
C ASN A 319 1.85 12.59 1.76
N THR A 320 0.78 12.77 1.01
CA THR A 320 0.53 14.02 0.26
C THR A 320 -0.08 15.09 1.18
N SER A 321 0.00 16.36 0.78
CA SER A 321 -0.56 17.45 1.60
C SER A 321 -2.08 17.45 1.64
N ASP A 322 -2.76 17.10 0.53
CA ASP A 322 -4.21 17.05 0.43
C ASP A 322 -4.75 15.61 0.57
N GLU A 323 -4.40 14.97 1.69
CA GLU A 323 -4.92 13.65 2.08
C GLU A 323 -6.35 13.72 2.59
N PHE A 324 -6.95 12.56 2.84
CA PHE A 324 -8.25 12.45 3.50
C PHE A 324 -8.21 13.12 4.88
N PRO A 325 -8.91 14.26 5.08
CA PRO A 325 -8.82 15.00 6.33
C PRO A 325 -9.60 14.31 7.45
N SER A 326 -9.06 14.40 8.66
CA SER A 326 -9.83 14.17 9.89
C SER A 326 -10.33 15.50 10.43
N TYR A 327 -11.58 15.55 10.87
CA TYR A 327 -12.23 16.76 11.38
C TYR A 327 -13.37 16.41 12.37
N ILE A 328 -13.84 17.41 13.09
CA ILE A 328 -15.07 17.32 13.87
C ILE A 328 -16.15 18.10 13.11
N GLU A 329 -17.21 17.42 12.72
CA GLU A 329 -18.37 18.05 12.13
C GLU A 329 -19.28 18.59 13.23
N ALA A 330 -19.57 19.89 13.26
CA ALA A 330 -20.40 20.51 14.26
C ALA A 330 -21.23 21.66 13.68
N SER A 331 -22.49 21.74 14.07
CA SER A 331 -23.44 22.74 13.59
C SER A 331 -23.26 24.12 14.23
N SER A 332 -22.51 24.20 15.32
CA SER A 332 -22.20 25.43 16.07
C SER A 332 -21.01 25.23 17.00
N LYS A 333 -20.49 26.30 17.59
CA LYS A 333 -19.43 26.21 18.61
C LYS A 333 -19.92 25.51 19.89
N GLU A 334 -21.21 25.62 20.22
CA GLU A 334 -21.83 24.90 21.33
C GLU A 334 -21.87 23.40 21.05
N ASP A 335 -22.23 23.01 19.83
CA ASP A 335 -22.21 21.61 19.39
C ASP A 335 -20.77 21.06 19.35
N LEU A 336 -19.79 21.87 18.89
CA LEU A 336 -18.38 21.51 18.94
C LEU A 336 -17.91 21.21 20.39
N LYS A 337 -18.33 22.02 21.38
CA LYS A 337 -17.97 21.76 22.77
C LYS A 337 -18.50 20.41 23.24
N LYS A 338 -19.78 20.13 22.95
CA LYS A 338 -20.42 18.86 23.32
C LYS A 338 -19.67 17.68 22.69
N LYS A 339 -19.37 17.75 21.38
CA LYS A 339 -18.62 16.71 20.67
C LYS A 339 -17.19 16.56 21.20
N ALA A 340 -16.54 17.66 21.55
CA ALA A 340 -15.22 17.62 22.18
C ALA A 340 -15.25 16.91 23.55
N GLU A 341 -16.31 17.11 24.34
CA GLU A 341 -16.52 16.40 25.63
C GLU A 341 -16.71 14.90 25.39
N GLU A 342 -17.46 14.50 24.35
CA GLU A 342 -17.69 13.10 23.99
C GLU A 342 -16.37 12.44 23.53
N ILE A 343 -15.57 13.12 22.69
CA ILE A 343 -14.32 12.60 22.11
C ILE A 343 -13.17 12.57 23.14
N PHE A 344 -12.97 13.67 23.87
CA PHE A 344 -11.78 13.88 24.68
C PHE A 344 -12.01 13.77 26.21
N GLY A 345 -13.28 13.69 26.64
CA GLY A 345 -13.66 13.63 28.06
C GLY A 345 -13.01 14.77 28.85
N LYS A 346 -12.30 14.44 29.93
CA LYS A 346 -11.59 15.42 30.77
C LYS A 346 -10.57 16.33 30.04
N ASN A 347 -10.16 15.97 28.84
CA ASN A 347 -9.21 16.77 28.05
C ASN A 347 -9.92 17.73 27.06
N ALA A 348 -11.24 17.75 27.02
CA ALA A 348 -12.02 18.60 26.11
C ALA A 348 -11.72 20.09 26.27
N GLU A 349 -11.63 20.57 27.52
CA GLU A 349 -11.31 21.97 27.79
C GLU A 349 -9.91 22.35 27.28
N THR A 350 -8.94 21.46 27.42
CA THR A 350 -7.58 21.66 26.87
C THR A 350 -7.61 21.72 25.35
N PHE A 351 -8.34 20.81 24.69
CA PHE A 351 -8.51 20.82 23.23
C PHE A 351 -9.14 22.14 22.74
N LEU A 352 -10.22 22.60 23.38
CA LEU A 352 -10.94 23.81 22.98
C LEU A 352 -10.13 25.12 23.18
N ARG A 353 -9.01 25.09 23.92
CA ARG A 353 -8.10 26.24 24.06
C ARG A 353 -7.18 26.43 22.85
N PHE A 354 -7.02 25.42 21.99
CA PHE A 354 -6.20 25.57 20.78
C PHE A 354 -6.95 26.39 19.71
N PRO A 355 -6.34 27.43 19.14
CA PRO A 355 -6.96 28.18 18.05
C PRO A 355 -7.33 27.32 16.86
N GLU A 356 -6.50 26.29 16.55
CA GLU A 356 -6.73 25.34 15.46
C GLU A 356 -7.99 24.49 15.67
N ALA A 357 -8.32 24.15 16.93
CA ALA A 357 -9.52 23.41 17.28
C ALA A 357 -10.81 24.20 16.99
N MET A 358 -10.74 25.53 17.15
CA MET A 358 -11.86 26.44 16.96
C MET A 358 -11.99 26.97 15.52
N ARG A 359 -11.07 26.58 14.61
CA ARG A 359 -11.11 27.00 13.21
C ARG A 359 -12.13 26.16 12.47
N GLU A 360 -13.12 26.85 11.93
CA GLU A 360 -14.14 26.31 11.05
C GLU A 360 -13.71 26.49 9.58
N ASP A 361 -13.88 25.47 8.75
CA ASP A 361 -13.73 25.61 7.31
C ASP A 361 -15.04 26.02 6.62
N SER A 362 -15.02 26.21 5.29
CA SER A 362 -16.20 26.62 4.51
C SER A 362 -17.38 25.64 4.62
N ASP A 363 -17.12 24.41 5.05
CA ASP A 363 -18.10 23.31 5.07
C ASP A 363 -18.63 23.02 6.49
N GLY A 364 -18.33 23.88 7.48
CA GLY A 364 -18.76 23.70 8.88
C GLY A 364 -17.97 22.61 9.61
N LYS A 365 -16.74 22.33 9.17
CA LYS A 365 -15.85 21.33 9.78
C LYS A 365 -14.79 22.02 10.62
N TYR A 366 -14.62 21.54 11.83
CA TYR A 366 -13.70 22.08 12.82
C TYR A 366 -12.47 21.19 13.00
N ALA A 367 -11.37 21.80 13.45
CA ALA A 367 -10.14 21.10 13.80
C ALA A 367 -9.61 20.19 12.67
N LYS A 368 -9.74 20.63 11.43
CA LYS A 368 -9.34 19.86 10.25
C LYS A 368 -7.84 19.63 10.24
N VAL A 369 -7.42 18.36 10.15
CA VAL A 369 -6.01 17.94 10.11
C VAL A 369 -5.81 16.79 9.12
N ASN A 370 -4.58 16.62 8.66
CA ASN A 370 -4.17 15.41 7.96
C ASN A 370 -3.97 14.28 8.97
N GLY A 371 -4.92 13.33 9.00
CA GLY A 371 -4.91 12.21 9.95
C GLY A 371 -3.75 11.26 9.72
N ILE A 372 -3.31 11.09 8.46
CA ILE A 372 -2.17 10.24 8.10
C ILE A 372 -0.87 10.84 8.63
N GLU A 373 -0.63 12.14 8.41
CA GLU A 373 0.51 12.87 8.96
C GLU A 373 0.59 12.69 10.48
N CYS A 374 -0.53 12.95 11.17
CA CYS A 374 -0.59 12.85 12.62
C CYS A 374 -0.27 11.43 13.11
N THR A 375 -0.76 10.41 12.41
CA THR A 375 -0.53 9.00 12.76
C THR A 375 0.91 8.58 12.51
N ILE A 376 1.49 8.88 11.34
CA ILE A 376 2.89 8.55 11.05
C ILE A 376 3.82 9.19 12.08
N LYS A 377 3.65 10.50 12.34
CA LYS A 377 4.47 11.22 13.32
C LYS A 377 4.29 10.70 14.75
N CYS A 378 3.07 10.26 15.09
CA CYS A 378 2.79 9.59 16.36
C CYS A 378 3.58 8.28 16.50
N LEU A 379 3.48 7.39 15.50
CA LEU A 379 4.13 6.08 15.50
C LEU A 379 5.66 6.22 15.49
N PHE A 380 6.21 7.13 14.70
CA PHE A 380 7.66 7.36 14.59
C PHE A 380 8.26 8.03 15.84
N SER A 381 7.43 8.74 16.61
CA SER A 381 7.85 9.35 17.90
C SER A 381 7.81 8.37 19.06
N ASP A 382 7.17 7.20 18.93
CA ASP A 382 7.07 6.24 20.02
C ASP A 382 8.37 5.45 20.19
N LYS A 383 8.95 5.48 21.43
CA LYS A 383 10.22 4.81 21.72
C LYS A 383 10.14 3.28 21.68
N LYS A 384 8.94 2.70 21.81
CA LYS A 384 8.77 1.24 21.77
C LYS A 384 8.84 0.73 20.33
N SER A 385 8.24 1.42 19.39
CA SER A 385 8.37 1.13 17.96
C SER A 385 9.78 1.39 17.45
N ALA A 386 10.51 2.37 18.03
CA ALA A 386 11.91 2.65 17.77
C ALA A 386 12.92 1.69 18.47
N GLY A 387 12.44 0.68 19.16
CA GLY A 387 13.13 -0.12 20.19
C GLY A 387 14.42 -0.86 19.81
N LYS A 388 14.85 -0.90 18.54
CA LYS A 388 16.14 -1.43 18.08
C LYS A 388 16.79 -0.59 16.98
N LYS A 389 16.66 0.73 17.01
CA LYS A 389 17.46 1.69 16.23
C LYS A 389 17.53 1.44 14.72
N LYS A 390 16.47 0.98 14.08
CA LYS A 390 16.36 1.09 12.64
C LYS A 390 15.88 2.50 12.30
N PRO A 391 16.45 3.18 11.28
CA PRO A 391 16.05 4.53 10.94
C PRO A 391 14.64 4.55 10.35
N TYR A 392 13.86 5.56 10.72
CA TYR A 392 12.58 5.89 10.11
C TYR A 392 12.73 7.23 9.40
N TYR A 393 12.24 7.33 8.16
CA TYR A 393 12.30 8.54 7.34
C TYR A 393 10.89 8.98 7.01
N TYR A 394 10.59 10.26 7.25
CA TYR A 394 9.28 10.81 6.97
C TYR A 394 9.34 11.87 5.88
N TYR A 395 8.38 11.80 4.92
CA TYR A 395 8.21 12.83 3.90
C TYR A 395 6.79 13.37 3.86
N ARG A 396 6.66 14.59 3.33
CA ARG A 396 5.42 15.19 2.87
C ARG A 396 5.57 15.62 1.41
N PHE A 397 4.67 15.19 0.57
CA PHE A 397 4.61 15.60 -0.81
C PHE A 397 3.68 16.81 -0.95
N ASP A 398 4.22 17.95 -1.42
CA ASP A 398 3.57 19.26 -1.43
C ASP A 398 3.86 20.01 -2.75
N ALA A 399 3.97 19.27 -3.85
CA ALA A 399 4.19 19.87 -5.16
C ALA A 399 2.89 20.33 -5.80
N ASP A 400 2.97 21.42 -6.55
CA ASP A 400 1.90 21.93 -7.43
C ASP A 400 1.55 20.91 -8.51
N ILE A 401 0.32 20.49 -8.59
CA ILE A 401 -0.14 19.50 -9.56
C ILE A 401 -0.90 20.22 -10.69
N PRO A 402 -0.34 20.28 -11.92
CA PRO A 402 -1.00 20.95 -13.01
C PRO A 402 -2.19 20.17 -13.51
N GLY A 403 -3.21 20.89 -14.00
CA GLY A 403 -4.41 20.30 -14.58
C GLY A 403 -5.57 21.28 -14.56
N TRP A 404 -6.58 21.01 -15.36
CA TRP A 404 -7.80 21.81 -15.43
C TRP A 404 -8.75 21.55 -14.25
N ASP A 405 -8.54 20.47 -13.52
CA ASP A 405 -9.40 19.96 -12.45
C ASP A 405 -9.05 20.48 -11.05
N ASN A 406 -7.94 21.24 -10.93
CA ASN A 406 -7.46 21.77 -9.64
C ASN A 406 -7.42 20.71 -8.52
N ALA A 407 -6.93 19.52 -8.84
CA ALA A 407 -6.98 18.37 -7.96
C ALA A 407 -6.15 18.52 -6.67
N GLY A 408 -5.28 19.54 -6.58
CA GLY A 408 -4.33 19.69 -5.47
C GLY A 408 -3.31 18.56 -5.41
N THR A 409 -2.64 18.42 -4.29
CA THR A 409 -1.74 17.28 -4.00
C THR A 409 -2.55 16.09 -3.45
N PHE A 410 -3.48 15.61 -4.28
CA PHE A 410 -4.42 14.56 -3.89
C PHE A 410 -3.73 13.25 -3.53
N HIS A 411 -4.44 12.42 -2.76
CA HIS A 411 -3.98 11.10 -2.35
C HIS A 411 -3.46 10.27 -3.53
N SER A 412 -2.26 9.73 -3.44
CA SER A 412 -1.56 8.90 -4.44
C SER A 412 -0.83 9.64 -5.58
N VAL A 413 -0.95 10.96 -5.72
CA VAL A 413 -0.33 11.69 -6.84
C VAL A 413 1.21 11.62 -6.82
N ASP A 414 1.82 11.41 -5.66
CA ASP A 414 3.26 11.23 -5.47
C ASP A 414 3.83 9.96 -6.15
N LEU A 415 2.96 9.01 -6.52
CA LEU A 415 3.33 7.79 -7.26
C LEU A 415 4.00 8.11 -8.59
N TRP A 416 3.43 9.03 -9.38
CA TRP A 416 4.00 9.49 -10.64
C TRP A 416 5.45 9.99 -10.49
N PHE A 417 5.75 10.60 -9.35
CA PHE A 417 7.07 11.15 -9.06
C PHE A 417 8.05 10.09 -8.58
N PHE A 418 7.67 9.24 -7.65
CA PHE A 418 8.56 8.20 -7.14
C PHE A 418 8.93 7.15 -8.20
N PHE A 419 8.01 6.78 -9.07
CA PHE A 419 8.30 5.86 -10.18
C PHE A 419 8.93 6.57 -11.40
N GLU A 420 8.98 7.91 -11.40
CA GLU A 420 9.47 8.73 -12.53
C GLU A 420 8.71 8.44 -13.84
N THR A 421 7.38 8.37 -13.74
CA THR A 421 6.46 8.01 -14.83
C THR A 421 5.57 9.17 -15.29
N LEU A 422 5.89 10.41 -14.93
CA LEU A 422 5.13 11.64 -15.29
C LEU A 422 4.77 11.73 -16.77
N ALA A 423 5.64 11.25 -17.66
CA ALA A 423 5.41 11.28 -19.12
C ALA A 423 4.25 10.38 -19.58
N LYS A 424 3.74 9.51 -18.72
CA LYS A 424 2.58 8.64 -19.00
C LYS A 424 1.27 9.26 -18.54
N CYS A 425 1.34 10.30 -17.70
CA CYS A 425 0.18 11.00 -17.17
C CYS A 425 -0.35 12.02 -18.20
N TRP A 426 -1.67 12.23 -18.19
CA TRP A 426 -2.33 13.24 -19.02
C TRP A 426 -2.03 14.68 -18.58
N ARG A 427 -1.55 14.89 -17.35
CA ARG A 427 -1.30 16.22 -16.77
C ARG A 427 -0.14 16.92 -17.46
N PRO A 428 -0.23 18.26 -17.70
CA PRO A 428 0.79 19.02 -18.40
C PRO A 428 1.99 19.34 -17.50
N PHE A 429 2.68 18.29 -17.00
CA PHE A 429 3.90 18.45 -16.23
C PHE A 429 5.00 19.16 -17.03
N VAL A 430 5.75 20.05 -16.37
CA VAL A 430 6.85 20.82 -16.96
C VAL A 430 8.19 20.50 -16.31
N GLY A 431 9.30 21.04 -16.83
CA GLY A 431 10.66 20.68 -16.46
C GLY A 431 10.92 20.52 -14.95
N ARG A 432 10.47 21.47 -14.10
CA ARG A 432 10.64 21.40 -12.65
C ARG A 432 10.02 20.13 -12.02
N HIS A 433 8.88 19.66 -12.55
CA HIS A 433 8.24 18.43 -12.07
C HIS A 433 9.08 17.19 -12.42
N TYR A 434 9.68 17.16 -13.62
CA TYR A 434 10.59 16.08 -14.02
C TYR A 434 11.88 16.08 -13.20
N ASP A 435 12.41 17.28 -12.83
CA ASP A 435 13.56 17.41 -11.95
C ASP A 435 13.23 16.90 -10.54
N LEU A 436 12.09 17.29 -9.99
CA LEU A 436 11.62 16.78 -8.69
C LEU A 436 11.43 15.26 -8.74
N SER A 437 10.76 14.74 -9.76
CA SER A 437 10.51 13.31 -9.93
C SER A 437 11.81 12.52 -9.99
N ARG A 438 12.82 13.00 -10.73
CA ARG A 438 14.16 12.38 -10.77
C ARG A 438 14.79 12.32 -9.38
N MET A 439 14.75 13.41 -8.61
CA MET A 439 15.30 13.45 -7.25
C MET A 439 14.54 12.51 -6.31
N MET A 440 13.21 12.50 -6.35
CA MET A 440 12.39 11.61 -5.54
C MET A 440 12.70 10.14 -5.83
N CYS A 441 12.78 9.77 -7.11
CA CYS A 441 13.18 8.43 -7.53
C CYS A 441 14.61 8.08 -7.04
N ASN A 442 15.56 9.04 -7.05
CA ASN A 442 16.92 8.82 -6.53
C ASN A 442 16.91 8.56 -5.00
N TYR A 443 16.16 9.33 -4.20
CA TYR A 443 15.98 9.06 -2.77
C TYR A 443 15.42 7.67 -2.50
N TRP A 444 14.41 7.28 -3.26
CA TRP A 444 13.80 5.98 -3.15
C TRP A 444 14.79 4.85 -3.44
N VAL A 445 15.48 4.96 -4.59
CA VAL A 445 16.49 3.98 -5.01
C VAL A 445 17.63 3.87 -3.99
N ASN A 446 18.11 4.99 -3.43
CA ASN A 446 19.14 4.96 -2.39
C ASN A 446 18.64 4.21 -1.14
N PHE A 447 17.42 4.51 -0.68
CA PHE A 447 16.81 3.79 0.44
C PHE A 447 16.61 2.29 0.15
N ILE A 448 16.16 1.93 -1.04
CA ILE A 448 16.00 0.53 -1.48
C ILE A 448 17.36 -0.19 -1.44
N LYS A 449 18.43 0.47 -1.86
CA LYS A 449 19.78 -0.11 -1.88
C LYS A 449 20.38 -0.30 -0.49
N THR A 450 20.24 0.69 0.37
CA THR A 450 21.06 0.82 1.59
C THR A 450 20.28 0.98 2.89
N GLY A 451 19.00 1.38 2.84
CA GLY A 451 18.20 1.80 3.99
C GLY A 451 18.46 3.27 4.39
N ASP A 452 19.25 4.00 3.60
CA ASP A 452 19.51 5.44 3.73
C ASP A 452 19.11 6.12 2.42
N PRO A 453 18.18 7.11 2.42
CA PRO A 453 17.75 7.78 1.19
C PRO A 453 18.81 8.75 0.63
N ASN A 454 19.83 9.10 1.41
CA ASN A 454 20.80 10.12 1.05
C ASN A 454 21.75 9.67 -0.08
N GLY A 455 22.18 10.63 -0.89
CA GLY A 455 23.10 10.41 -2.00
C GLY A 455 23.14 11.58 -2.96
N ASN A 456 23.67 11.35 -4.14
CA ASN A 456 23.85 12.37 -5.17
C ASN A 456 22.72 12.31 -6.22
N ASP A 457 22.42 13.46 -6.79
CA ASP A 457 21.57 13.56 -7.99
C ASP A 457 22.38 13.18 -9.26
N ALA A 458 21.72 13.16 -10.40
CA ALA A 458 22.29 12.78 -11.70
C ALA A 458 23.49 13.63 -12.13
N ASP A 459 23.60 14.87 -11.65
CA ASP A 459 24.76 15.77 -11.91
C ASP A 459 25.95 15.52 -10.97
N GLY A 460 25.87 14.52 -10.10
CA GLY A 460 26.89 14.16 -9.12
C GLY A 460 26.92 15.02 -7.87
N LYS A 461 26.03 16.01 -7.73
CA LYS A 461 25.93 16.83 -6.53
C LYS A 461 25.11 16.17 -5.45
N PRO A 462 25.43 16.37 -4.16
CA PRO A 462 24.62 15.87 -3.07
C PRO A 462 23.20 16.47 -3.12
N MET A 463 22.21 15.60 -2.98
CA MET A 463 20.83 16.03 -2.73
C MET A 463 20.69 16.59 -1.30
N PRO A 464 19.68 17.44 -0.99
CA PRO A 464 19.38 17.84 0.38
C PRO A 464 19.36 16.67 1.34
N TYR A 465 20.04 16.78 2.49
CA TYR A 465 20.21 15.66 3.41
C TYR A 465 18.90 15.35 4.14
N TRP A 466 18.36 14.16 3.97
CA TRP A 466 17.15 13.67 4.62
C TRP A 466 17.51 13.03 5.96
N TYR A 467 17.16 13.70 7.06
CA TYR A 467 17.44 13.21 8.41
C TYR A 467 16.42 12.15 8.82
N PRO A 468 16.81 11.11 9.57
CA PRO A 468 15.86 10.23 10.22
C PRO A 468 14.91 11.03 11.13
N TYR A 469 13.67 10.57 11.22
CA TYR A 469 12.66 11.15 12.10
C TYR A 469 12.91 10.70 13.53
N GLU A 470 13.09 11.64 14.44
CA GLU A 470 13.25 11.39 15.87
C GLU A 470 12.32 12.31 16.65
N LYS A 471 11.82 11.86 17.81
CA LYS A 471 10.90 12.65 18.65
C LYS A 471 11.54 13.98 19.07
N GLU A 472 12.81 13.94 19.45
CA GLU A 472 13.59 15.08 19.93
C GLU A 472 14.03 16.01 18.79
N LYS A 473 14.05 15.49 17.56
CA LYS A 473 14.38 16.22 16.33
C LYS A 473 13.47 15.74 15.20
N PRO A 474 12.21 16.15 15.17
CA PRO A 474 11.25 15.71 14.17
C PRO A 474 11.53 16.35 12.81
N CYS A 475 12.43 15.71 12.05
CA CYS A 475 12.77 16.15 10.70
C CYS A 475 11.87 15.50 9.65
N GLU A 476 11.45 16.30 8.68
CA GLU A 476 10.69 15.84 7.51
C GLU A 476 11.36 16.32 6.22
N MET A 477 11.26 15.50 5.17
CA MET A 477 11.57 15.92 3.81
C MET A 477 10.27 16.38 3.15
N ILE A 478 10.24 17.62 2.69
CA ILE A 478 9.10 18.18 1.95
C ILE A 478 9.48 18.23 0.48
N PHE A 479 8.72 17.51 -0.35
CA PHE A 479 8.88 17.53 -1.79
C PHE A 479 7.99 18.62 -2.39
N MET A 480 8.58 19.79 -2.68
CA MET A 480 7.91 20.94 -3.26
C MET A 480 8.26 21.05 -4.76
N SER A 481 7.47 21.80 -5.53
CA SER A 481 7.67 21.97 -6.98
C SER A 481 9.07 22.46 -7.36
N ASP A 482 9.69 23.28 -6.52
CA ASP A 482 11.03 23.82 -6.76
C ASP A 482 12.16 22.93 -6.20
N GLY A 483 11.80 21.76 -5.69
CA GLY A 483 12.73 20.76 -5.19
C GLY A 483 12.50 20.36 -3.72
N PRO A 484 13.25 19.36 -3.24
CA PRO A 484 13.13 18.87 -1.87
C PRO A 484 13.67 19.87 -0.85
N VAL A 485 12.93 20.08 0.25
CA VAL A 485 13.28 20.96 1.36
C VAL A 485 13.25 20.16 2.66
N VAL A 486 14.28 20.34 3.48
CA VAL A 486 14.35 19.74 4.81
C VAL A 486 13.73 20.69 5.83
N ASN A 487 12.78 20.20 6.58
CA ASN A 487 12.18 20.91 7.70
C ASN A 487 12.43 20.13 9.00
N CYS A 488 13.21 20.69 9.92
CA CYS A 488 13.43 20.16 11.26
C CYS A 488 12.85 21.14 12.26
N GLY A 489 11.51 21.12 12.37
CA GLY A 489 10.75 22.03 13.21
C GLY A 489 10.22 21.34 14.47
N TRP A 490 9.60 22.14 15.33
CA TRP A 490 8.87 21.64 16.48
C TRP A 490 7.48 21.16 16.07
N VAL A 491 7.02 20.07 16.69
CA VAL A 491 5.61 19.69 16.62
C VAL A 491 4.81 20.73 17.41
N THR A 492 3.74 21.29 16.84
CA THR A 492 2.91 22.27 17.57
C THR A 492 2.21 21.59 18.75
N PRO A 493 1.91 22.34 19.84
CA PRO A 493 1.17 21.78 20.98
C PRO A 493 -0.17 21.15 20.60
N PHE A 494 -0.84 21.68 19.58
CA PHE A 494 -2.06 21.08 19.04
C PHE A 494 -1.80 19.71 18.39
N LYS A 495 -0.78 19.60 17.55
CA LYS A 495 -0.41 18.32 16.94
C LYS A 495 0.09 17.31 17.98
N GLU A 496 0.85 17.73 18.99
CA GLU A 496 1.22 16.86 20.12
C GLU A 496 0.00 16.31 20.86
N PHE A 497 -0.98 17.18 21.15
CA PHE A 497 -2.23 16.77 21.77
C PHE A 497 -2.95 15.69 20.93
N LEU A 498 -3.04 15.87 19.60
CA LEU A 498 -3.67 14.90 18.69
C LEU A 498 -2.89 13.58 18.62
N GLN A 499 -1.55 13.62 18.60
CA GLN A 499 -0.73 12.41 18.65
C GLN A 499 -0.97 11.61 19.94
N GLU A 500 -1.05 12.27 21.11
CA GLU A 500 -1.38 11.59 22.36
C GLU A 500 -2.80 11.01 22.35
N GLN A 501 -3.74 11.65 21.64
CA GLN A 501 -5.08 11.09 21.46
C GLN A 501 -5.06 9.85 20.54
N ILE A 502 -4.32 9.87 19.44
CA ILE A 502 -4.13 8.70 18.57
C ILE A 502 -3.52 7.53 19.35
N LYS A 503 -2.53 7.74 20.19
CA LYS A 503 -1.98 6.70 21.08
C LYS A 503 -3.02 6.06 21.97
N LYS A 504 -3.94 6.87 22.52
CA LYS A 504 -5.04 6.36 23.35
C LYS A 504 -5.99 5.50 22.54
N THR A 505 -6.39 5.95 21.33
CA THR A 505 -7.29 5.18 20.47
C THR A 505 -6.66 3.85 20.04
N LEU A 506 -5.37 3.83 19.71
CA LEU A 506 -4.62 2.61 19.43
C LEU A 506 -4.48 1.69 20.64
N SER A 507 -4.49 2.24 21.86
CA SER A 507 -4.41 1.45 23.11
C SER A 507 -5.75 0.86 23.54
N ILE A 508 -6.88 1.46 23.17
CA ILE A 508 -8.24 0.98 23.48
C ILE A 508 -8.61 -0.26 22.64
N GLY A 509 -8.08 -0.40 21.43
CA GLY A 509 -8.25 -1.59 20.58
C GLY A 509 -7.58 -2.87 21.10
N LYS A 510 -7.21 -2.92 22.38
CA LYS A 510 -6.56 -4.08 23.05
C LYS A 510 -7.53 -4.98 23.81
N ILE A 511 -8.84 -4.82 23.60
CA ILE A 511 -9.84 -5.66 24.31
C ILE A 511 -10.26 -6.80 23.40
#